data_0b0b8b7ef72aa981a403bfaf6bc4d78c
#
_entry.id   0b0b8b7ef72aa981a403bfaf6bc4d78c
#
_cell.length_a   1.000
_cell.length_b   1.000
_cell.length_c   1.000
_cell.angle_alpha   90.00
_cell.angle_beta   90.00
_cell.angle_gamma   90.00
#
_symmetry.space_group_name_H-M   'P 1'
#
loop_
_entity.id
_entity.type
_entity.pdbx_description
1 polymer ?
#
loop_
_entity_poly.entity_id
_entity_poly.type
_entity_poly.pdbx_seq_one_letter_code
_entity_poly.pdbx_strand_id
1 'polypeptide(L)'
;MVKTVIVGAGAMGLSAAHYALRAGHEVDVVEADSRPGGMAAHFDFDGLSLERFYHFVCKADATTFALMKELGVADKMRWRATSMAYWVDGRIYRWGDPIALLRFPKLDPLSKFRTGLQMFLTTRRTSFDDLENVSTRQWIEAGSGRRVFDLLWRRLLALKFHQYADDVSAAWVATRIKRVGTSRRSMFQEELGYIEGGSDTLVAALVASIERQGGRIHLATPAQRIASEGGRVVGVQAGGRFFPAEAVISTVPTPYVSRLAPDLSETAKAAYDSIRNIGVVCVVHKLTRSVTPHFWLNIVDETMGIPGIVEFSNLRPTPEPIVYVPYYMPTDHAKFAASDESFVAESFGCLQRINPALADADRLASHVGRLRHAQPLCEPGFAAKIPPIRTAIAGLQIADTCFYYPEDRGVSESARLAKEVAQAIGTDYQPRRRPAFGR
;
A
#
# COMPACT_ATOMS: atom_id res chain seq x y z
N MET A 1 30.44 -13.66 -1.75
CA MET A 1 29.94 -12.88 -0.60
C MET A 1 30.13 -11.41 -0.94
N VAL A 2 29.11 -10.59 -0.83
CA VAL A 2 29.13 -9.15 -1.17
C VAL A 2 28.62 -8.38 0.04
N LYS A 3 29.34 -7.34 0.43
CA LYS A 3 28.90 -6.45 1.52
C LYS A 3 27.82 -5.51 1.00
N THR A 4 26.64 -5.62 1.57
CA THR A 4 25.43 -4.96 1.07
C THR A 4 24.84 -4.05 2.14
N VAL A 5 24.48 -2.83 1.76
CA VAL A 5 23.66 -1.94 2.60
C VAL A 5 22.28 -1.80 1.98
N ILE A 6 21.24 -1.99 2.82
CA ILE A 6 19.86 -1.76 2.44
C ILE A 6 19.35 -0.49 3.11
N VAL A 7 18.85 0.44 2.31
CA VAL A 7 18.26 1.69 2.78
C VAL A 7 16.76 1.57 2.87
N GLY A 8 16.25 1.59 4.11
CA GLY A 8 14.85 1.41 4.47
C GLY A 8 14.55 0.03 5.05
N ALA A 9 13.95 -0.01 6.25
CA ALA A 9 13.48 -1.23 6.92
C ALA A 9 11.96 -1.41 6.81
N GLY A 10 11.35 -1.00 5.69
CA GLY A 10 9.98 -1.37 5.34
C GLY A 10 9.88 -2.85 4.94
N ALA A 11 8.66 -3.34 4.67
CA ALA A 11 8.42 -4.73 4.28
C ALA A 11 9.33 -5.21 3.14
N MET A 12 9.61 -4.33 2.14
CA MET A 12 10.50 -4.65 1.04
C MET A 12 11.96 -4.73 1.47
N GLY A 13 12.47 -3.73 2.23
CA GLY A 13 13.87 -3.71 2.67
C GLY A 13 14.20 -4.87 3.61
N LEU A 14 13.33 -5.16 4.58
CA LEU A 14 13.48 -6.32 5.47
C LEU A 14 13.45 -7.66 4.70
N SER A 15 12.55 -7.79 3.73
CA SER A 15 12.50 -8.98 2.88
C SER A 15 13.75 -9.10 2.00
N ALA A 16 14.28 -7.99 1.45
CA ALA A 16 15.50 -7.99 0.67
C ALA A 16 16.72 -8.39 1.54
N ALA A 17 16.79 -7.91 2.79
CA ALA A 17 17.80 -8.29 3.75
C ALA A 17 17.76 -9.80 4.06
N HIS A 18 16.55 -10.32 4.33
CA HIS A 18 16.34 -11.75 4.56
C HIS A 18 16.85 -12.60 3.39
N TYR A 19 16.49 -12.25 2.14
CA TYR A 19 16.90 -13.03 0.97
C TYR A 19 18.37 -12.85 0.62
N ALA A 20 18.95 -11.65 0.82
CA ALA A 20 20.38 -11.40 0.59
C ALA A 20 21.27 -12.21 1.56
N LEU A 21 20.91 -12.24 2.85
CA LEU A 21 21.59 -13.06 3.85
C LEU A 21 21.50 -14.56 3.52
N ARG A 22 20.34 -15.05 3.10
CA ARG A 22 20.15 -16.43 2.63
C ARG A 22 20.99 -16.77 1.40
N ALA A 23 21.32 -15.79 0.58
CA ALA A 23 22.22 -15.93 -0.55
C ALA A 23 23.70 -15.84 -0.16
N GLY A 24 24.02 -15.69 1.14
CA GLY A 24 25.41 -15.64 1.65
C GLY A 24 26.08 -14.27 1.56
N HIS A 25 25.31 -13.18 1.43
CA HIS A 25 25.82 -11.82 1.49
C HIS A 25 25.89 -11.30 2.94
N GLU A 26 26.74 -10.31 3.21
CA GLU A 26 26.72 -9.54 4.47
C GLU A 26 25.74 -8.39 4.31
N VAL A 27 24.90 -8.14 5.34
CA VAL A 27 23.84 -7.12 5.23
C VAL A 27 23.79 -6.21 6.45
N ASP A 28 23.86 -4.92 6.21
CA ASP A 28 23.46 -3.84 7.12
C ASP A 28 22.20 -3.18 6.57
N VAL A 29 21.17 -3.00 7.40
CA VAL A 29 19.96 -2.26 7.05
C VAL A 29 19.98 -0.94 7.83
N VAL A 30 19.79 0.21 7.15
CA VAL A 30 19.67 1.53 7.77
C VAL A 30 18.24 2.05 7.62
N GLU A 31 17.64 2.51 8.74
CA GLU A 31 16.26 2.97 8.80
C GLU A 31 16.15 4.29 9.54
N ALA A 32 15.41 5.23 8.98
CA ALA A 32 15.22 6.55 9.57
C ALA A 32 14.28 6.54 10.81
N ASP A 33 13.28 5.65 10.79
CA ASP A 33 12.33 5.50 11.90
C ASP A 33 13.00 4.76 13.08
N SER A 34 12.48 4.99 14.27
CA SER A 34 12.85 4.25 15.49
C SER A 34 12.24 2.83 15.53
N ARG A 35 11.38 2.48 14.59
CA ARG A 35 10.73 1.17 14.44
C ARG A 35 10.88 0.63 13.02
N PRO A 36 11.10 -0.68 12.85
CA PRO A 36 11.06 -1.30 11.53
C PRO A 36 9.62 -1.47 11.05
N GLY A 37 9.44 -1.73 9.76
CA GLY A 37 8.15 -2.05 9.15
C GLY A 37 7.65 -1.02 8.13
N GLY A 38 8.12 0.24 8.17
CA GLY A 38 7.66 1.29 7.25
C GLY A 38 6.14 1.51 7.33
N MET A 39 5.42 1.32 6.21
CA MET A 39 3.94 1.39 6.21
C MET A 39 3.27 0.28 7.03
N ALA A 40 3.94 -0.86 7.20
CA ALA A 40 3.45 -1.97 8.03
C ALA A 40 3.86 -1.84 9.51
N ALA A 41 4.56 -0.75 9.89
CA ALA A 41 4.98 -0.50 11.26
C ALA A 41 3.76 -0.27 12.17
N HIS A 42 3.90 -0.73 13.39
CA HIS A 42 2.89 -0.61 14.44
C HIS A 42 3.16 0.56 15.37
N PHE A 43 2.14 0.92 16.12
CA PHE A 43 2.22 1.80 17.27
C PHE A 43 1.47 1.17 18.45
N ASP A 44 1.81 1.57 19.66
CA ASP A 44 1.06 1.19 20.86
C ASP A 44 -0.15 2.12 21.00
N PHE A 45 -1.31 1.52 21.15
CA PHE A 45 -2.57 2.22 21.35
C PHE A 45 -3.23 1.71 22.65
N ASP A 46 -2.78 2.21 23.79
CA ASP A 46 -3.19 1.79 25.14
C ASP A 46 -3.07 0.27 25.32
N GLY A 47 -1.87 -0.27 25.07
CA GLY A 47 -1.56 -1.69 25.20
C GLY A 47 -2.03 -2.56 24.03
N LEU A 48 -2.68 -1.99 23.02
CA LEU A 48 -3.03 -2.68 21.77
C LEU A 48 -2.04 -2.31 20.67
N SER A 49 -1.29 -3.29 20.18
CA SER A 49 -0.41 -3.09 19.02
C SER A 49 -1.23 -3.03 17.72
N LEU A 50 -1.24 -1.86 17.07
CA LEU A 50 -1.97 -1.61 15.83
C LEU A 50 -1.05 -1.12 14.72
N GLU A 51 -1.42 -1.44 13.49
CA GLU A 51 -0.80 -0.90 12.29
C GLU A 51 -1.04 0.62 12.18
N ARG A 52 0.02 1.38 11.83
CA ARG A 52 -0.13 2.83 11.52
C ARG A 52 -1.08 3.07 10.36
N PHE A 53 -1.14 2.13 9.42
CA PHE A 53 -2.05 2.10 8.28
C PHE A 53 -2.62 0.69 8.18
N TYR A 54 -3.93 0.55 8.01
CA TYR A 54 -4.59 -0.75 7.98
C TYR A 54 -4.04 -1.66 6.88
N HIS A 55 -3.90 -2.93 7.20
CA HIS A 55 -3.50 -3.98 6.26
C HIS A 55 -4.48 -5.14 6.29
N PHE A 56 -4.66 -5.76 5.15
CA PHE A 56 -5.40 -7.01 5.00
C PHE A 56 -4.71 -7.87 3.94
N VAL A 57 -4.96 -9.17 3.99
CA VAL A 57 -4.40 -10.15 3.07
C VAL A 57 -5.51 -10.71 2.19
N CYS A 58 -5.23 -10.83 0.89
CA CYS A 58 -6.12 -11.47 -0.08
C CYS A 58 -5.63 -12.88 -0.42
N LYS A 59 -6.53 -13.74 -0.88
CA LYS A 59 -6.18 -15.11 -1.31
C LYS A 59 -5.18 -15.15 -2.47
N ALA A 60 -5.07 -14.08 -3.22
CA ALA A 60 -4.10 -13.92 -4.31
C ALA A 60 -2.67 -13.59 -3.83
N ASP A 61 -2.45 -13.30 -2.54
CA ASP A 61 -1.17 -12.81 -2.01
C ASP A 61 -0.17 -13.97 -1.78
N ALA A 62 0.07 -14.79 -2.79
CA ALA A 62 0.85 -16.01 -2.72
C ALA A 62 2.28 -15.81 -2.17
N THR A 63 2.91 -14.68 -2.51
CA THR A 63 4.27 -14.38 -2.02
C THR A 63 4.29 -14.08 -0.52
N THR A 64 3.24 -13.44 0.01
CA THR A 64 3.07 -13.29 1.46
C THR A 64 3.03 -14.65 2.15
N PHE A 65 2.24 -15.61 1.63
CA PHE A 65 2.14 -16.94 2.23
C PHE A 65 3.46 -17.71 2.15
N ALA A 66 4.17 -17.61 1.03
CA ALA A 66 5.49 -18.24 0.89
C ALA A 66 6.47 -17.65 1.91
N LEU A 67 6.53 -16.31 2.04
CA LEU A 67 7.38 -15.65 3.02
C LEU A 67 7.01 -16.02 4.46
N MET A 68 5.73 -16.04 4.83
CA MET A 68 5.26 -16.48 6.15
C MET A 68 5.68 -17.92 6.46
N LYS A 69 5.63 -18.81 5.47
CA LYS A 69 6.09 -20.19 5.61
C LYS A 69 7.60 -20.27 5.82
N GLU A 70 8.38 -19.50 5.05
CA GLU A 70 9.86 -19.43 5.19
C GLU A 70 10.27 -18.90 6.56
N LEU A 71 9.49 -17.98 7.13
CA LEU A 71 9.74 -17.37 8.45
C LEU A 71 9.16 -18.21 9.63
N GLY A 72 8.39 -19.27 9.36
CA GLY A 72 7.79 -20.11 10.38
C GLY A 72 6.58 -19.52 11.10
N VAL A 73 5.88 -18.56 10.45
CA VAL A 73 4.68 -17.87 11.01
C VAL A 73 3.42 -18.09 10.16
N ALA A 74 3.40 -19.11 9.30
CA ALA A 74 2.25 -19.42 8.44
C ALA A 74 0.99 -19.77 9.24
N ASP A 75 1.15 -20.36 10.42
CA ASP A 75 0.08 -20.69 11.36
C ASP A 75 -0.64 -19.46 11.94
N LYS A 76 -0.06 -18.27 11.80
CA LYS A 76 -0.64 -17.00 12.24
C LYS A 76 -1.64 -16.40 11.25
N MET A 77 -1.82 -16.98 10.07
CA MET A 77 -2.80 -16.52 9.10
C MET A 77 -4.23 -16.84 9.55
N ARG A 78 -5.09 -15.83 9.55
CA ARG A 78 -6.51 -15.96 9.89
C ARG A 78 -7.38 -15.41 8.77
N TRP A 79 -8.49 -16.07 8.49
CA TRP A 79 -9.47 -15.66 7.48
C TRP A 79 -10.79 -15.30 8.12
N ARG A 80 -11.41 -14.24 7.65
CA ARG A 80 -12.70 -13.80 8.14
C ARG A 80 -13.60 -13.37 7.00
N ALA A 81 -14.87 -13.76 7.11
CA ALA A 81 -15.91 -13.24 6.24
C ALA A 81 -16.08 -11.73 6.49
N THR A 82 -15.92 -10.94 5.44
CA THR A 82 -16.06 -9.48 5.47
C THR A 82 -17.16 -9.04 4.53
N SER A 83 -17.52 -7.78 4.59
CA SER A 83 -18.42 -7.14 3.65
C SER A 83 -18.02 -5.70 3.40
N MET A 84 -18.31 -5.23 2.18
CA MET A 84 -18.19 -3.83 1.80
C MET A 84 -19.57 -3.18 1.66
N ALA A 85 -19.58 -1.85 1.77
CA ALA A 85 -20.78 -1.06 1.54
C ALA A 85 -20.43 0.31 0.94
N TYR A 86 -21.47 1.00 0.49
CA TYR A 86 -21.43 2.41 0.11
C TYR A 86 -22.35 3.23 1.00
N TRP A 87 -21.88 4.39 1.43
CA TRP A 87 -22.70 5.45 2.00
C TRP A 87 -23.12 6.41 0.89
N VAL A 88 -24.43 6.44 0.64
CA VAL A 88 -25.05 7.25 -0.43
C VAL A 88 -26.31 7.91 0.11
N ASP A 89 -26.41 9.22 0.01
CA ASP A 89 -27.58 9.99 0.44
C ASP A 89 -28.06 9.64 1.88
N GLY A 90 -27.11 9.60 2.81
CA GLY A 90 -27.40 9.33 4.21
C GLY A 90 -27.78 7.88 4.56
N ARG A 91 -27.51 6.90 3.68
CA ARG A 91 -27.83 5.49 3.90
C ARG A 91 -26.68 4.56 3.51
N ILE A 92 -26.57 3.44 4.23
CA ILE A 92 -25.64 2.37 3.95
C ILE A 92 -26.29 1.35 3.00
N TYR A 93 -25.62 1.05 1.89
CA TYR A 93 -26.00 0.03 0.93
C TYR A 93 -24.89 -0.99 0.79
N ARG A 94 -25.18 -2.24 1.15
CA ARG A 94 -24.24 -3.35 0.97
C ARG A 94 -23.76 -3.42 -0.49
N TRP A 95 -22.49 -3.78 -0.69
CA TRP A 95 -21.85 -3.89 -1.98
C TRP A 95 -20.92 -5.10 -2.02
N GLY A 96 -20.46 -5.50 -3.22
CA GLY A 96 -19.40 -6.49 -3.40
C GLY A 96 -19.87 -7.90 -3.72
N ASP A 97 -21.18 -8.15 -3.81
CA ASP A 97 -21.76 -9.43 -4.27
C ASP A 97 -22.90 -9.21 -5.24
N PRO A 98 -23.30 -10.23 -6.04
CA PRO A 98 -24.36 -10.09 -7.05
C PRO A 98 -25.72 -9.68 -6.47
N ILE A 99 -26.09 -10.17 -5.29
CA ILE A 99 -27.37 -9.85 -4.65
C ILE A 99 -27.36 -8.38 -4.21
N ALA A 100 -26.26 -7.92 -3.62
CA ALA A 100 -26.10 -6.53 -3.22
C ALA A 100 -26.20 -5.59 -4.43
N LEU A 101 -25.56 -5.94 -5.56
CA LEU A 101 -25.64 -5.18 -6.81
C LEU A 101 -27.08 -5.12 -7.33
N LEU A 102 -27.80 -6.25 -7.37
CA LEU A 102 -29.20 -6.28 -7.81
C LEU A 102 -30.11 -5.44 -6.92
N ARG A 103 -29.88 -5.45 -5.60
CA ARG A 103 -30.66 -4.67 -4.61
C ARG A 103 -30.23 -3.21 -4.51
N PHE A 104 -29.15 -2.79 -5.14
CA PHE A 104 -28.67 -1.41 -5.05
C PHE A 104 -29.65 -0.44 -5.75
N PRO A 105 -30.32 0.47 -5.03
CA PRO A 105 -31.49 1.19 -5.57
C PRO A 105 -31.14 2.34 -6.51
N LYS A 106 -29.86 2.81 -6.49
CA LYS A 106 -29.45 4.02 -7.20
C LYS A 106 -29.01 3.75 -8.66
N LEU A 107 -28.93 2.47 -9.07
CA LEU A 107 -28.59 2.06 -10.41
C LEU A 107 -29.79 1.42 -11.11
N ASP A 108 -29.97 1.75 -12.38
CA ASP A 108 -30.95 1.11 -13.25
C ASP A 108 -30.50 -0.32 -13.64
N PRO A 109 -31.41 -1.18 -14.15
CA PRO A 109 -31.10 -2.57 -14.49
C PRO A 109 -29.96 -2.73 -15.50
N LEU A 110 -29.85 -1.85 -16.50
CA LEU A 110 -28.79 -1.91 -17.50
C LEU A 110 -27.43 -1.59 -16.88
N SER A 111 -27.36 -0.54 -16.06
CA SER A 111 -26.14 -0.17 -15.30
C SER A 111 -25.71 -1.30 -14.38
N LYS A 112 -26.64 -1.99 -13.69
CA LYS A 112 -26.33 -3.16 -12.84
C LYS A 112 -25.75 -4.31 -13.67
N PHE A 113 -26.39 -4.66 -14.77
CA PHE A 113 -25.90 -5.72 -15.66
C PHE A 113 -24.50 -5.43 -16.19
N ARG A 114 -24.28 -4.22 -16.75
CA ARG A 114 -22.97 -3.81 -17.27
C ARG A 114 -21.89 -3.82 -16.19
N THR A 115 -22.20 -3.31 -15.00
CA THR A 115 -21.27 -3.32 -13.86
C THR A 115 -20.93 -4.75 -13.45
N GLY A 116 -21.92 -5.61 -13.27
CA GLY A 116 -21.71 -7.02 -12.96
C GLY A 116 -20.83 -7.73 -13.98
N LEU A 117 -21.11 -7.52 -15.28
CA LEU A 117 -20.34 -8.08 -16.38
C LEU A 117 -18.88 -7.56 -16.38
N GLN A 118 -18.67 -6.24 -16.25
CA GLN A 118 -17.33 -5.66 -16.20
C GLN A 118 -16.53 -6.21 -15.02
N MET A 119 -17.12 -6.27 -13.82
CA MET A 119 -16.46 -6.82 -12.64
C MET A 119 -16.12 -8.31 -12.82
N PHE A 120 -17.06 -9.09 -13.34
CA PHE A 120 -16.85 -10.51 -13.63
C PHE A 120 -15.70 -10.73 -14.63
N LEU A 121 -15.71 -10.02 -15.75
CA LEU A 121 -14.64 -10.10 -16.76
C LEU A 121 -13.30 -9.65 -16.19
N THR A 122 -13.27 -8.59 -15.37
CA THR A 122 -12.05 -8.10 -14.74
C THR A 122 -11.42 -9.15 -13.82
N THR A 123 -12.22 -9.89 -13.04
CA THR A 123 -11.69 -10.96 -12.17
C THR A 123 -11.12 -12.15 -12.94
N ARG A 124 -11.50 -12.33 -14.21
CA ARG A 124 -11.05 -13.40 -15.11
C ARG A 124 -9.86 -13.02 -15.99
N ARG A 125 -9.49 -11.75 -16.04
CA ARG A 125 -8.37 -11.29 -16.87
C ARG A 125 -7.05 -11.94 -16.44
N THR A 126 -6.24 -12.27 -17.42
CA THR A 126 -4.85 -12.71 -17.27
C THR A 126 -3.84 -11.60 -17.59
N SER A 127 -4.23 -10.63 -18.42
CA SER A 127 -3.45 -9.43 -18.76
C SER A 127 -4.30 -8.16 -18.61
N PHE A 128 -3.60 -7.02 -18.41
CA PHE A 128 -4.16 -5.67 -18.37
C PHE A 128 -3.41 -4.72 -19.32
N ASP A 129 -2.62 -5.25 -20.25
CA ASP A 129 -1.80 -4.49 -21.19
C ASP A 129 -2.63 -3.56 -22.07
N ASP A 130 -3.82 -4.00 -22.46
CA ASP A 130 -4.81 -3.22 -23.20
C ASP A 130 -5.34 -2.01 -22.40
N LEU A 131 -5.14 -2.00 -21.09
CA LEU A 131 -5.54 -0.89 -20.20
C LEU A 131 -4.38 0.04 -19.83
N GLU A 132 -3.16 -0.23 -20.32
CA GLU A 132 -1.96 0.54 -19.95
C GLU A 132 -2.11 2.03 -20.25
N ASN A 133 -2.67 2.38 -21.41
CA ASN A 133 -2.85 3.75 -21.83
C ASN A 133 -4.28 4.29 -21.64
N VAL A 134 -5.08 3.62 -20.82
CA VAL A 134 -6.49 3.96 -20.59
C VAL A 134 -6.65 4.51 -19.19
N SER A 135 -7.41 5.61 -19.03
CA SER A 135 -7.75 6.11 -17.70
C SER A 135 -8.88 5.28 -17.06
N THR A 136 -8.92 5.27 -15.73
CA THR A 136 -10.00 4.62 -14.96
C THR A 136 -11.37 5.14 -15.37
N ARG A 137 -11.50 6.45 -15.60
CA ARG A 137 -12.74 7.07 -16.07
C ARG A 137 -13.18 6.48 -17.38
N GLN A 138 -12.31 6.51 -18.41
CA GLN A 138 -12.61 5.97 -19.73
C GLN A 138 -13.03 4.49 -19.66
N TRP A 139 -12.28 3.70 -18.89
CA TRP A 139 -12.55 2.27 -18.74
C TRP A 139 -13.88 1.96 -18.06
N ILE A 140 -14.21 2.65 -16.96
CA ILE A 140 -15.48 2.46 -16.25
C ILE A 140 -16.65 2.99 -17.08
N GLU A 141 -16.52 4.15 -17.71
CA GLU A 141 -17.58 4.70 -18.56
C GLU A 141 -17.87 3.78 -19.76
N ALA A 142 -16.85 3.23 -20.40
CA ALA A 142 -17.01 2.28 -21.52
C ALA A 142 -17.65 0.95 -21.08
N GLY A 143 -17.25 0.39 -19.94
CA GLY A 143 -17.75 -0.89 -19.41
C GLY A 143 -19.07 -0.75 -18.69
N SER A 144 -19.08 -0.08 -17.53
CA SER A 144 -20.25 0.06 -16.64
C SER A 144 -21.18 1.21 -17.01
N GLY A 145 -20.68 2.23 -17.69
CA GLY A 145 -21.43 3.42 -18.07
C GLY A 145 -21.15 4.65 -17.21
N ARG A 146 -21.37 5.85 -17.78
CA ARG A 146 -21.12 7.14 -17.15
C ARG A 146 -21.86 7.29 -15.80
N ARG A 147 -23.11 6.85 -15.71
CA ARG A 147 -23.88 6.93 -14.47
C ARG A 147 -23.22 6.17 -13.32
N VAL A 148 -22.62 5.00 -13.59
CA VAL A 148 -21.90 4.21 -12.58
C VAL A 148 -20.61 4.93 -12.17
N PHE A 149 -19.89 5.49 -13.13
CA PHE A 149 -18.70 6.28 -12.84
C PHE A 149 -19.04 7.47 -11.92
N ASP A 150 -20.03 8.26 -12.31
CA ASP A 150 -20.46 9.46 -11.57
C ASP A 150 -20.90 9.13 -10.15
N LEU A 151 -21.64 8.05 -9.95
CA LEU A 151 -22.21 7.67 -8.66
C LEU A 151 -21.19 6.99 -7.74
N LEU A 152 -20.36 6.07 -8.24
CA LEU A 152 -19.56 5.19 -7.39
C LEU A 152 -18.05 5.47 -7.42
N TRP A 153 -17.54 6.16 -8.43
CA TRP A 153 -16.10 6.32 -8.66
C TRP A 153 -15.61 7.76 -8.60
N ARG A 154 -16.35 8.69 -9.21
CA ARG A 154 -15.90 10.09 -9.35
C ARG A 154 -15.44 10.67 -8.01
N ARG A 155 -16.30 10.57 -6.98
CA ARG A 155 -16.01 11.14 -5.66
C ARG A 155 -14.82 10.46 -4.98
N LEU A 156 -14.74 9.12 -5.06
CA LEU A 156 -13.64 8.36 -4.48
C LEU A 156 -12.28 8.72 -5.12
N LEU A 157 -12.26 8.84 -6.45
CA LEU A 157 -11.05 9.26 -7.17
C LEU A 157 -10.69 10.70 -6.85
N ALA A 158 -11.66 11.61 -6.82
CA ALA A 158 -11.44 13.01 -6.46
C ALA A 158 -10.88 13.19 -5.05
N LEU A 159 -11.40 12.46 -4.05
CA LEU A 159 -10.91 12.51 -2.66
C LEU A 159 -9.57 11.80 -2.46
N LYS A 160 -9.18 10.91 -3.38
CA LYS A 160 -7.90 10.22 -3.28
C LYS A 160 -6.80 10.89 -4.11
N PHE A 161 -7.12 11.39 -5.30
CA PHE A 161 -6.14 11.87 -6.26
C PHE A 161 -6.26 13.36 -6.59
N HIS A 162 -7.31 14.04 -6.09
CA HIS A 162 -7.55 15.48 -6.27
C HIS A 162 -7.49 15.88 -7.75
N GLN A 163 -6.63 16.83 -8.12
CA GLN A 163 -6.45 17.28 -9.50
C GLN A 163 -6.02 16.18 -10.49
N TYR A 164 -5.58 15.03 -10.01
CA TYR A 164 -5.15 13.90 -10.84
C TYR A 164 -6.22 12.81 -10.97
N ALA A 165 -7.45 13.06 -10.51
CA ALA A 165 -8.51 12.05 -10.45
C ALA A 165 -8.88 11.44 -11.81
N ASP A 166 -8.80 12.23 -12.89
CA ASP A 166 -9.08 11.79 -14.26
C ASP A 166 -7.91 11.06 -14.93
N ASP A 167 -6.69 11.17 -14.36
CA ASP A 167 -5.45 10.60 -14.88
C ASP A 167 -5.02 9.29 -14.18
N VAL A 168 -5.94 8.63 -13.48
CA VAL A 168 -5.62 7.36 -12.80
C VAL A 168 -5.69 6.19 -13.78
N SER A 169 -4.64 5.36 -13.83
CA SER A 169 -4.54 4.19 -14.70
C SER A 169 -5.66 3.18 -14.48
N ALA A 170 -6.30 2.76 -15.56
CA ALA A 170 -7.28 1.67 -15.55
C ALA A 170 -6.63 0.32 -15.20
N ALA A 171 -5.41 0.05 -15.66
CA ALA A 171 -4.68 -1.17 -15.34
C ALA A 171 -4.48 -1.31 -13.83
N TRP A 172 -4.05 -0.24 -13.17
CA TRP A 172 -3.86 -0.22 -11.72
C TRP A 172 -5.17 -0.45 -10.94
N VAL A 173 -6.28 0.18 -11.34
CA VAL A 173 -7.58 -0.02 -10.68
C VAL A 173 -8.12 -1.42 -10.94
N ALA A 174 -7.95 -1.94 -12.15
CA ALA A 174 -8.44 -3.26 -12.54
C ALA A 174 -7.71 -4.39 -11.78
N THR A 175 -6.38 -4.28 -11.55
CA THR A 175 -5.64 -5.25 -10.73
C THR A 175 -6.13 -5.26 -9.28
N ARG A 176 -6.42 -4.09 -8.70
CA ARG A 176 -7.03 -4.00 -7.35
C ARG A 176 -8.40 -4.67 -7.29
N ILE A 177 -9.26 -4.40 -8.27
CA ILE A 177 -10.59 -5.04 -8.36
C ILE A 177 -10.43 -6.56 -8.46
N LYS A 178 -9.51 -7.05 -9.30
CA LYS A 178 -9.23 -8.48 -9.43
C LYS A 178 -8.73 -9.06 -8.10
N ARG A 179 -7.72 -8.45 -7.46
CA ARG A 179 -7.14 -8.93 -6.21
C ARG A 179 -8.19 -9.07 -5.11
N VAL A 180 -8.99 -8.03 -4.86
CA VAL A 180 -10.05 -8.06 -3.85
C VAL A 180 -11.22 -8.94 -4.29
N GLY A 181 -11.65 -8.80 -5.56
CA GLY A 181 -12.78 -9.54 -6.13
C GLY A 181 -12.59 -11.05 -6.17
N THR A 182 -11.33 -11.53 -6.21
CA THR A 182 -11.01 -12.98 -6.13
C THR A 182 -10.80 -13.47 -4.69
N SER A 183 -10.71 -12.58 -3.70
CA SER A 183 -10.56 -12.96 -2.29
C SER A 183 -11.94 -13.28 -1.68
N ARG A 184 -12.42 -14.49 -1.96
CA ARG A 184 -13.80 -14.89 -1.61
C ARG A 184 -13.84 -16.31 -1.07
N ARG A 185 -14.80 -16.56 -0.16
CA ARG A 185 -15.21 -17.90 0.26
C ARG A 185 -16.19 -18.52 -0.72
N SER A 186 -17.07 -17.68 -1.29
CA SER A 186 -18.04 -18.06 -2.33
C SER A 186 -18.39 -16.85 -3.19
N MET A 187 -19.17 -17.03 -4.26
CA MET A 187 -19.67 -15.93 -5.08
C MET A 187 -20.40 -14.84 -4.25
N PHE A 188 -21.01 -15.21 -3.13
CA PHE A 188 -21.82 -14.31 -2.30
C PHE A 188 -21.10 -13.85 -1.03
N GLN A 189 -19.90 -14.37 -0.72
CA GLN A 189 -19.21 -14.07 0.51
C GLN A 189 -17.75 -13.71 0.26
N GLU A 190 -17.42 -12.43 0.49
CA GLU A 190 -16.05 -11.95 0.57
C GLU A 190 -15.35 -12.53 1.80
N GLU A 191 -14.07 -12.81 1.67
CA GLU A 191 -13.23 -13.29 2.75
C GLU A 191 -11.86 -12.67 2.64
N LEU A 192 -11.48 -11.91 3.66
CA LEU A 192 -10.18 -11.29 3.77
C LEU A 192 -9.38 -11.95 4.91
N GLY A 193 -8.07 -11.87 4.80
CA GLY A 193 -7.16 -12.38 5.79
C GLY A 193 -6.52 -11.30 6.62
N TYR A 194 -6.11 -11.65 7.84
CA TYR A 194 -5.21 -10.88 8.68
C TYR A 194 -4.20 -11.80 9.34
N ILE A 195 -3.07 -11.25 9.75
CA ILE A 195 -2.07 -11.98 10.51
C ILE A 195 -2.38 -11.78 12.00
N GLU A 196 -2.45 -12.84 12.77
CA GLU A 196 -2.59 -12.77 14.23
C GLU A 196 -1.43 -11.97 14.82
N GLY A 197 -1.71 -10.97 15.65
CA GLY A 197 -0.74 -9.97 16.08
C GLY A 197 -0.54 -8.81 15.11
N GLY A 198 -1.21 -8.83 13.92
CA GLY A 198 -1.07 -7.82 12.89
C GLY A 198 0.17 -8.02 12.02
N SER A 199 0.47 -7.04 11.16
CA SER A 199 1.67 -7.03 10.33
C SER A 199 2.97 -7.04 11.16
N ASP A 200 2.91 -6.66 12.44
CA ASP A 200 4.04 -6.71 13.36
C ASP A 200 4.60 -8.12 13.54
N THR A 201 3.74 -9.14 13.55
CA THR A 201 4.17 -10.55 13.59
C THR A 201 5.10 -10.89 12.42
N LEU A 202 4.79 -10.41 11.22
CA LEU A 202 5.64 -10.63 10.05
C LEU A 202 6.92 -9.79 10.11
N VAL A 203 6.81 -8.52 10.53
CA VAL A 203 7.96 -7.62 10.69
C VAL A 203 8.93 -8.18 11.73
N ALA A 204 8.44 -8.60 12.89
CA ALA A 204 9.26 -9.21 13.95
C ALA A 204 9.93 -10.51 13.47
N ALA A 205 9.22 -11.36 12.72
CA ALA A 205 9.79 -12.57 12.16
C ALA A 205 10.90 -12.29 11.14
N LEU A 206 10.75 -11.25 10.32
CA LEU A 206 11.81 -10.78 9.40
C LEU A 206 13.02 -10.27 10.16
N VAL A 207 12.82 -9.39 11.16
CA VAL A 207 13.91 -8.87 12.02
C VAL A 207 14.67 -10.03 12.67
N ALA A 208 13.96 -10.93 13.34
CA ALA A 208 14.57 -12.10 13.99
C ALA A 208 15.32 -13.01 12.98
N SER A 209 14.81 -13.13 11.75
CA SER A 209 15.48 -13.89 10.70
C SER A 209 16.78 -13.22 10.22
N ILE A 210 16.77 -11.89 10.08
CA ILE A 210 17.95 -11.10 9.70
C ILE A 210 19.04 -11.24 10.77
N GLU A 211 18.68 -11.03 12.04
CA GLU A 211 19.62 -11.09 13.17
C GLU A 211 20.21 -12.48 13.34
N ARG A 212 19.40 -13.55 13.26
CA ARG A 212 19.89 -14.95 13.33
C ARG A 212 20.88 -15.30 12.23
N GLN A 213 20.80 -14.65 11.08
CA GLN A 213 21.69 -14.82 9.95
C GLN A 213 22.92 -13.88 10.01
N GLY A 214 23.09 -13.13 11.11
CA GLY A 214 24.21 -12.21 11.31
C GLY A 214 24.07 -10.83 10.63
N GLY A 215 22.89 -10.52 10.07
CA GLY A 215 22.58 -9.18 9.58
C GLY A 215 22.32 -8.18 10.72
N ARG A 216 22.48 -6.91 10.45
CA ARG A 216 22.29 -5.83 11.43
C ARG A 216 21.26 -4.83 10.94
N ILE A 217 20.39 -4.36 11.84
CA ILE A 217 19.39 -3.34 11.55
C ILE A 217 19.70 -2.13 12.44
N HIS A 218 19.95 -0.99 11.80
CA HIS A 218 20.27 0.28 12.45
C HIS A 218 19.06 1.20 12.34
N LEU A 219 18.25 1.24 13.40
CA LEU A 219 17.08 2.13 13.53
C LEU A 219 17.51 3.54 13.91
N ALA A 220 16.62 4.52 13.76
CA ALA A 220 16.89 5.94 13.97
C ALA A 220 18.19 6.43 13.26
N THR A 221 18.49 5.80 12.10
CA THR A 221 19.71 6.00 11.33
C THR A 221 19.35 6.43 9.90
N PRO A 222 18.91 7.70 9.71
CA PRO A 222 18.48 8.20 8.41
C PRO A 222 19.65 8.21 7.42
N ALA A 223 19.42 7.64 6.24
CA ALA A 223 20.39 7.73 5.14
C ALA A 223 20.43 9.17 4.59
N GLN A 224 21.64 9.69 4.45
CA GLN A 224 21.93 11.03 3.94
C GLN A 224 22.45 11.01 2.52
N ARG A 225 23.30 10.05 2.19
CA ARG A 225 23.92 9.91 0.86
C ARG A 225 24.32 8.46 0.58
N ILE A 226 24.09 8.02 -0.64
CA ILE A 226 24.69 6.83 -1.23
C ILE A 226 25.93 7.32 -1.97
N ALA A 227 27.10 6.91 -1.52
CA ALA A 227 28.38 7.34 -2.08
C ALA A 227 28.82 6.41 -3.20
N SER A 228 29.37 7.01 -4.27
CA SER A 228 29.97 6.27 -5.38
C SER A 228 31.31 6.85 -5.79
N GLU A 229 32.22 6.00 -6.26
CA GLU A 229 33.53 6.36 -6.83
C GLU A 229 33.77 5.55 -8.09
N GLY A 230 34.27 6.19 -9.13
CA GLY A 230 34.53 5.53 -10.41
C GLY A 230 33.30 4.83 -11.03
N GLY A 231 32.11 5.36 -10.80
CA GLY A 231 30.85 4.78 -11.31
C GLY A 231 30.36 3.54 -10.55
N ARG A 232 30.87 3.26 -9.34
CA ARG A 232 30.50 2.13 -8.49
C ARG A 232 30.20 2.61 -7.08
N VAL A 233 29.22 1.99 -6.41
CA VAL A 233 28.94 2.29 -4.99
C VAL A 233 30.14 1.94 -4.12
N VAL A 234 30.40 2.77 -3.10
CA VAL A 234 31.41 2.52 -2.06
C VAL A 234 30.79 2.45 -0.66
N GLY A 235 29.55 2.90 -0.50
CA GLY A 235 28.82 2.79 0.77
C GLY A 235 27.68 3.79 0.93
N VAL A 236 27.17 3.87 2.15
CA VAL A 236 26.06 4.77 2.53
C VAL A 236 26.46 5.60 3.74
N GLN A 237 26.30 6.91 3.65
CA GLN A 237 26.34 7.82 4.81
C GLN A 237 24.98 7.82 5.47
N ALA A 238 24.89 7.38 6.73
CA ALA A 238 23.64 7.31 7.48
C ALA A 238 23.88 7.56 8.98
N GLY A 239 23.01 8.34 9.62
CA GLY A 239 23.09 8.64 11.06
C GLY A 239 24.44 9.18 11.51
N GLY A 240 25.13 9.98 10.68
CA GLY A 240 26.46 10.51 10.96
C GLY A 240 27.61 9.48 10.84
N ARG A 241 27.33 8.24 10.37
CA ARG A 241 28.31 7.16 10.20
C ARG A 241 28.39 6.76 8.73
N PHE A 242 29.53 6.23 8.31
CA PHE A 242 29.71 5.64 6.99
C PHE A 242 29.61 4.12 7.07
N PHE A 243 28.76 3.54 6.23
CA PHE A 243 28.57 2.10 6.07
C PHE A 243 29.19 1.69 4.73
N PRO A 244 30.40 1.13 4.70
CA PRO A 244 31.04 0.70 3.47
C PRO A 244 30.27 -0.49 2.84
N ALA A 245 30.07 -0.45 1.52
CA ALA A 245 29.32 -1.46 0.80
C ALA A 245 29.79 -1.59 -0.67
N GLU A 246 29.73 -2.81 -1.19
CA GLU A 246 29.93 -3.13 -2.59
C GLU A 246 28.61 -3.15 -3.38
N ALA A 247 27.49 -3.31 -2.67
CA ALA A 247 26.15 -3.20 -3.20
C ALA A 247 25.25 -2.40 -2.28
N VAL A 248 24.33 -1.62 -2.87
CA VAL A 248 23.29 -0.87 -2.15
C VAL A 248 21.95 -1.14 -2.79
N ILE A 249 20.95 -1.50 -1.95
CA ILE A 249 19.55 -1.57 -2.34
C ILE A 249 18.80 -0.46 -1.61
N SER A 250 18.32 0.53 -2.36
CA SER A 250 17.45 1.58 -1.81
C SER A 250 15.99 1.20 -1.99
N THR A 251 15.25 1.14 -0.88
CA THR A 251 13.80 0.85 -0.87
C THR A 251 12.96 2.05 -0.42
N VAL A 252 13.58 3.22 -0.37
CA VAL A 252 12.89 4.47 -0.04
C VAL A 252 12.09 4.99 -1.23
N PRO A 253 11.02 5.77 -0.99
CA PRO A 253 10.22 6.35 -2.06
C PRO A 253 11.05 7.14 -3.09
N THR A 254 10.72 6.96 -4.37
CA THR A 254 11.42 7.61 -5.51
C THR A 254 11.70 9.10 -5.35
N PRO A 255 10.84 9.96 -4.75
CA PRO A 255 11.15 11.37 -4.54
C PRO A 255 12.37 11.68 -3.66
N TYR A 256 12.90 10.68 -2.94
CA TYR A 256 14.14 10.85 -2.17
C TYR A 256 15.40 10.48 -2.93
N VAL A 257 15.29 9.82 -4.09
CA VAL A 257 16.42 9.22 -4.81
C VAL A 257 17.42 10.26 -5.28
N SER A 258 16.98 11.34 -5.91
CA SER A 258 17.87 12.40 -6.44
C SER A 258 18.76 13.00 -5.35
N ARG A 259 18.22 13.15 -4.13
CA ARG A 259 18.98 13.65 -2.97
C ARG A 259 19.91 12.59 -2.39
N LEU A 260 19.46 11.32 -2.33
CA LEU A 260 20.22 10.24 -1.72
C LEU A 260 21.35 9.73 -2.63
N ALA A 261 21.17 9.76 -3.94
CA ALA A 261 22.16 9.31 -4.93
C ALA A 261 22.53 10.46 -5.89
N PRO A 262 23.22 11.52 -5.40
CA PRO A 262 23.50 12.72 -6.19
C PRO A 262 24.41 12.45 -7.40
N ASP A 263 25.15 11.35 -7.39
CA ASP A 263 26.09 10.97 -8.46
C ASP A 263 25.37 10.29 -9.66
N LEU A 264 24.06 10.07 -9.59
CA LEU A 264 23.25 9.68 -10.75
C LEU A 264 23.24 10.80 -11.80
N SER A 265 23.16 10.42 -13.07
CA SER A 265 23.01 11.41 -14.16
C SER A 265 21.74 12.26 -13.98
N GLU A 266 21.75 13.49 -14.49
CA GLU A 266 20.57 14.37 -14.41
C GLU A 266 19.33 13.73 -15.07
N THR A 267 19.52 12.99 -16.17
CA THR A 267 18.43 12.25 -16.83
C THR A 267 17.86 11.18 -15.91
N ALA A 268 18.69 10.44 -15.18
CA ALA A 268 18.21 9.43 -14.23
C ALA A 268 17.48 10.06 -13.05
N LYS A 269 18.02 11.15 -12.47
CA LYS A 269 17.37 11.92 -11.41
C LYS A 269 16.00 12.43 -11.85
N ALA A 270 15.94 13.07 -13.03
CA ALA A 270 14.67 13.58 -13.59
C ALA A 270 13.62 12.45 -13.78
N ALA A 271 14.04 11.23 -14.14
CA ALA A 271 13.13 10.10 -14.24
C ALA A 271 12.52 9.72 -12.87
N TYR A 272 13.32 9.66 -11.79
CA TYR A 272 12.80 9.41 -10.44
C TYR A 272 11.93 10.57 -9.95
N ASP A 273 12.32 11.81 -10.17
CA ASP A 273 11.58 13.01 -9.73
C ASP A 273 10.26 13.17 -10.48
N SER A 274 10.13 12.58 -11.68
CA SER A 274 8.88 12.56 -12.45
C SER A 274 7.80 11.68 -11.84
N ILE A 275 8.13 10.75 -10.93
CA ILE A 275 7.19 9.85 -10.26
C ILE A 275 6.46 10.60 -9.14
N ARG A 276 5.28 11.09 -9.47
CA ARG A 276 4.42 11.77 -8.49
C ARG A 276 3.92 10.79 -7.42
N ASN A 277 3.75 11.29 -6.21
CA ASN A 277 3.24 10.50 -5.09
C ASN A 277 2.07 11.21 -4.39
N ILE A 278 1.13 10.42 -3.90
CA ILE A 278 0.04 10.87 -3.03
C ILE A 278 0.44 10.56 -1.59
N GLY A 279 0.27 11.56 -0.72
CA GLY A 279 0.41 11.38 0.72
C GLY A 279 -0.86 10.80 1.35
N VAL A 280 -0.72 10.37 2.59
CA VAL A 280 -1.85 9.93 3.42
C VAL A 280 -1.72 10.49 4.82
N VAL A 281 -2.84 10.96 5.35
CA VAL A 281 -3.08 11.18 6.77
C VAL A 281 -4.13 10.17 7.18
N CYS A 282 -3.84 9.33 8.15
CA CYS A 282 -4.76 8.29 8.59
C CYS A 282 -5.08 8.48 10.07
N VAL A 283 -6.35 8.73 10.37
CA VAL A 283 -6.84 8.80 11.75
C VAL A 283 -7.31 7.43 12.17
N VAL A 284 -6.88 6.98 13.33
CA VAL A 284 -7.33 5.74 13.97
C VAL A 284 -8.12 6.10 15.21
N HIS A 285 -9.38 5.69 15.26
CA HIS A 285 -10.23 5.87 16.45
C HIS A 285 -10.41 4.54 17.18
N LYS A 286 -10.29 4.59 18.51
CA LYS A 286 -10.70 3.55 19.45
C LYS A 286 -12.02 3.98 20.07
N LEU A 287 -13.06 3.14 19.93
CA LEU A 287 -14.43 3.49 20.25
C LEU A 287 -15.02 2.51 21.26
N THR A 288 -16.09 2.90 21.97
CA THR A 288 -16.87 1.98 22.82
C THR A 288 -17.87 1.13 22.04
N ARG A 289 -18.27 1.60 20.84
CA ARG A 289 -19.22 0.90 19.97
C ARG A 289 -18.84 0.99 18.49
N SER A 290 -19.26 0.01 17.74
CA SER A 290 -19.04 -0.10 16.29
C SER A 290 -19.79 1.00 15.52
N VAL A 291 -19.19 1.49 14.44
CA VAL A 291 -19.81 2.47 13.51
C VAL A 291 -20.67 1.76 12.48
N THR A 292 -20.20 0.62 11.96
CA THR A 292 -20.87 -0.14 10.88
C THR A 292 -20.54 -1.64 10.97
N PRO A 293 -21.44 -2.54 10.56
CA PRO A 293 -21.13 -3.96 10.48
C PRO A 293 -20.21 -4.32 9.30
N HIS A 294 -19.87 -3.36 8.44
CA HIS A 294 -19.05 -3.58 7.26
C HIS A 294 -17.56 -3.31 7.54
N PHE A 295 -16.67 -4.12 6.95
CA PHE A 295 -15.23 -3.87 7.05
C PHE A 295 -14.83 -2.60 6.31
N TRP A 296 -15.37 -2.39 5.11
CA TRP A 296 -15.07 -1.23 4.28
C TRP A 296 -16.36 -0.50 3.89
N LEU A 297 -16.45 0.78 4.26
CA LEU A 297 -17.53 1.65 3.85
C LEU A 297 -16.97 2.74 2.94
N ASN A 298 -17.28 2.69 1.65
CA ASN A 298 -16.98 3.76 0.71
C ASN A 298 -17.98 4.90 0.87
N ILE A 299 -17.51 6.13 0.84
CA ILE A 299 -18.34 7.32 1.02
C ILE A 299 -18.32 8.13 -0.28
N VAL A 300 -19.48 8.21 -0.93
CA VAL A 300 -19.65 8.98 -2.17
C VAL A 300 -20.56 10.20 -1.98
N ASP A 301 -21.02 10.43 -0.75
CA ASP A 301 -21.78 11.60 -0.34
C ASP A 301 -20.89 12.86 -0.35
N GLU A 302 -21.32 13.92 -1.04
CA GLU A 302 -20.54 15.16 -1.21
C GLU A 302 -20.40 15.95 0.10
N THR A 303 -21.25 15.69 1.09
CA THR A 303 -21.23 16.39 2.37
C THR A 303 -20.14 15.89 3.33
N MET A 304 -19.42 14.79 2.98
CA MET A 304 -18.32 14.23 3.77
C MET A 304 -17.00 14.32 3.02
N GLY A 305 -15.97 14.88 3.66
CA GLY A 305 -14.63 15.08 3.08
C GLY A 305 -13.70 13.86 3.13
N ILE A 306 -14.23 12.65 3.34
CA ILE A 306 -13.46 11.40 3.46
C ILE A 306 -13.90 10.39 2.39
N PRO A 307 -12.97 9.62 1.80
CA PRO A 307 -13.31 8.63 0.76
C PRO A 307 -13.96 7.37 1.33
N GLY A 308 -13.85 7.14 2.64
CA GLY A 308 -14.40 5.98 3.30
C GLY A 308 -13.79 5.74 4.66
N ILE A 309 -14.29 4.71 5.33
CA ILE A 309 -13.78 4.22 6.61
C ILE A 309 -13.48 2.73 6.52
N VAL A 310 -12.57 2.26 7.36
CA VAL A 310 -12.28 0.85 7.55
C VAL A 310 -12.57 0.50 9.01
N GLU A 311 -13.66 -0.19 9.27
CA GLU A 311 -13.97 -0.76 10.58
C GLU A 311 -13.11 -2.01 10.77
N PHE A 312 -11.90 -1.79 11.27
CA PHE A 312 -10.85 -2.81 11.29
C PHE A 312 -11.19 -4.00 12.18
N SER A 313 -11.93 -3.77 13.26
CA SER A 313 -12.40 -4.80 14.18
C SER A 313 -13.34 -5.81 13.51
N ASN A 314 -13.94 -5.47 12.36
CA ASN A 314 -14.73 -6.41 11.56
C ASN A 314 -13.86 -7.42 10.79
N LEU A 315 -12.56 -7.16 10.67
CA LEU A 315 -11.57 -8.10 10.12
C LEU A 315 -10.73 -8.72 11.22
N ARG A 316 -9.98 -7.91 11.98
CA ARG A 316 -9.14 -8.34 13.10
C ARG A 316 -9.88 -8.05 14.41
N PRO A 317 -10.30 -9.08 15.18
CA PRO A 317 -10.95 -8.87 16.48
C PRO A 317 -10.04 -8.08 17.42
N THR A 318 -10.60 -7.05 18.02
CA THR A 318 -9.96 -6.20 19.03
C THR A 318 -10.91 -6.05 20.22
N PRO A 319 -10.41 -5.79 21.45
CA PRO A 319 -11.27 -5.61 22.62
C PRO A 319 -12.29 -4.50 22.42
N GLU A 320 -11.87 -3.36 21.87
CA GLU A 320 -12.73 -2.25 21.50
C GLU A 320 -12.74 -2.07 19.98
N PRO A 321 -13.83 -1.51 19.41
CA PRO A 321 -13.90 -1.18 17.99
C PRO A 321 -12.79 -0.22 17.54
N ILE A 322 -12.09 -0.55 16.47
CA ILE A 322 -11.04 0.25 15.85
C ILE A 322 -11.46 0.64 14.45
N VAL A 323 -11.46 1.94 14.18
CA VAL A 323 -11.86 2.51 12.89
C VAL A 323 -10.72 3.34 12.31
N TYR A 324 -10.31 3.04 11.08
CA TYR A 324 -9.37 3.84 10.32
C TYR A 324 -10.10 4.77 9.36
N VAL A 325 -9.71 6.03 9.36
CA VAL A 325 -10.23 7.05 8.44
C VAL A 325 -9.06 7.62 7.63
N PRO A 326 -8.80 7.12 6.42
CA PRO A 326 -7.72 7.59 5.59
C PRO A 326 -8.10 8.85 4.81
N TYR A 327 -7.24 9.87 4.83
CA TYR A 327 -7.27 11.04 3.98
C TYR A 327 -6.09 10.95 3.00
N TYR A 328 -6.37 10.93 1.72
CA TYR A 328 -5.35 10.93 0.69
C TYR A 328 -5.28 12.33 0.06
N MET A 329 -4.07 12.82 -0.19
CA MET A 329 -3.87 14.11 -0.86
C MET A 329 -2.44 14.28 -1.35
N PRO A 330 -2.18 15.14 -2.35
CA PRO A 330 -0.84 15.60 -2.67
C PRO A 330 -0.20 16.25 -1.43
N THR A 331 1.11 16.11 -1.29
CA THR A 331 1.82 16.59 -0.09
C THR A 331 1.93 18.11 0.00
N ASP A 332 1.68 18.81 -1.09
CA ASP A 332 1.57 20.27 -1.21
C ASP A 332 0.15 20.79 -0.96
N HIS A 333 -0.83 19.91 -0.79
CA HIS A 333 -2.18 20.28 -0.46
C HIS A 333 -2.24 20.90 0.96
N ALA A 334 -2.86 22.06 1.12
CA ALA A 334 -2.89 22.80 2.38
C ALA A 334 -3.38 21.96 3.59
N LYS A 335 -4.35 21.07 3.37
CA LYS A 335 -4.88 20.18 4.40
C LYS A 335 -3.83 19.20 4.95
N PHE A 336 -2.76 18.85 4.19
CA PHE A 336 -1.73 17.93 4.67
C PHE A 336 -0.99 18.47 5.91
N ALA A 337 -0.90 19.79 6.03
CA ALA A 337 -0.28 20.50 7.15
C ALA A 337 -1.25 20.83 8.30
N ALA A 338 -2.55 20.49 8.19
CA ALA A 338 -3.51 20.71 9.27
C ALA A 338 -3.15 19.94 10.53
N SER A 339 -3.61 20.43 11.70
CA SER A 339 -3.31 19.79 12.98
C SER A 339 -3.98 18.43 13.14
N ASP A 340 -3.45 17.60 14.04
CA ASP A 340 -4.01 16.29 14.37
C ASP A 340 -5.43 16.42 14.93
N GLU A 341 -5.66 17.43 15.78
CA GLU A 341 -6.95 17.72 16.38
C GLU A 341 -8.01 18.02 15.32
N SER A 342 -7.64 18.76 14.27
CA SER A 342 -8.53 19.07 13.15
C SER A 342 -8.95 17.80 12.40
N PHE A 343 -8.00 16.90 12.11
CA PHE A 343 -8.31 15.62 11.47
C PHE A 343 -9.15 14.71 12.36
N VAL A 344 -8.85 14.66 13.66
CA VAL A 344 -9.62 13.88 14.65
C VAL A 344 -11.05 14.41 14.76
N ALA A 345 -11.24 15.72 14.87
CA ALA A 345 -12.58 16.32 14.98
C ALA A 345 -13.41 16.08 13.70
N GLU A 346 -12.84 16.32 12.52
CA GLU A 346 -13.53 16.12 11.24
C GLU A 346 -13.89 14.65 11.03
N SER A 347 -12.94 13.73 11.23
CA SER A 347 -13.19 12.30 11.03
C SER A 347 -14.22 11.77 12.01
N PHE A 348 -14.15 12.15 13.28
CA PHE A 348 -15.14 11.70 14.27
C PHE A 348 -16.54 12.26 13.97
N GLY A 349 -16.66 13.52 13.56
CA GLY A 349 -17.93 14.08 13.08
C GLY A 349 -18.51 13.32 11.87
N CYS A 350 -17.66 12.80 10.97
CA CYS A 350 -18.11 11.89 9.90
C CYS A 350 -18.63 10.55 10.46
N LEU A 351 -17.96 9.97 11.47
CA LEU A 351 -18.41 8.73 12.12
C LEU A 351 -19.78 8.92 12.80
N GLN A 352 -19.99 10.03 13.50
CA GLN A 352 -21.28 10.38 14.13
C GLN A 352 -22.41 10.55 13.10
N ARG A 353 -22.08 11.06 11.90
CA ARG A 353 -23.07 11.14 10.80
C ARG A 353 -23.45 9.77 10.26
N ILE A 354 -22.49 8.82 10.19
CA ILE A 354 -22.73 7.45 9.75
C ILE A 354 -23.52 6.68 10.81
N ASN A 355 -23.16 6.85 12.08
CA ASN A 355 -23.85 6.25 13.20
C ASN A 355 -24.26 7.33 14.23
N PRO A 356 -25.48 7.89 14.16
CA PRO A 356 -25.94 8.93 15.07
C PRO A 356 -26.04 8.52 16.55
N ALA A 357 -25.90 7.24 16.86
CA ALA A 357 -25.84 6.76 18.24
C ALA A 357 -24.47 6.98 18.90
N LEU A 358 -23.43 7.41 18.12
CA LEU A 358 -22.12 7.76 18.66
C LEU A 358 -22.17 9.13 19.34
N ALA A 359 -21.93 9.15 20.65
CA ALA A 359 -21.69 10.36 21.43
C ALA A 359 -20.17 10.67 21.50
N ASP A 360 -19.80 11.87 21.93
CA ASP A 360 -18.38 12.23 22.11
C ASP A 360 -17.68 11.32 23.13
N ALA A 361 -18.39 10.86 24.16
CA ALA A 361 -17.90 9.93 25.16
C ALA A 361 -17.59 8.52 24.60
N ASP A 362 -18.11 8.17 23.42
CA ASP A 362 -17.82 6.89 22.79
C ASP A 362 -16.42 6.85 22.16
N ARG A 363 -15.74 7.99 21.98
CA ARG A 363 -14.36 8.08 21.50
C ARG A 363 -13.39 7.96 22.66
N LEU A 364 -12.81 6.78 22.84
CA LEU A 364 -11.86 6.51 23.93
C LEU A 364 -10.49 7.14 23.64
N ALA A 365 -10.00 6.99 22.41
CA ALA A 365 -8.72 7.55 22.01
C ALA A 365 -8.67 7.75 20.48
N SER A 366 -7.71 8.57 20.03
CA SER A 366 -7.42 8.76 18.60
C SER A 366 -5.92 8.88 18.36
N HIS A 367 -5.46 8.39 17.19
CA HIS A 367 -4.09 8.50 16.73
C HIS A 367 -4.06 9.00 15.28
N VAL A 368 -3.08 9.83 14.93
CA VAL A 368 -2.93 10.36 13.56
C VAL A 368 -1.56 9.98 13.01
N GLY A 369 -1.57 9.14 12.00
CA GLY A 369 -0.37 8.79 11.23
C GLY A 369 -0.28 9.58 9.92
N ARG A 370 0.92 10.05 9.56
CA ARG A 370 1.17 10.74 8.28
C ARG A 370 2.28 10.06 7.49
N LEU A 371 2.09 9.98 6.18
CA LEU A 371 3.13 9.52 5.27
C LEU A 371 3.08 10.35 3.98
N ARG A 372 4.18 11.05 3.68
CA ARG A 372 4.26 11.95 2.51
C ARG A 372 4.17 11.20 1.18
N HIS A 373 4.87 10.10 1.04
CA HIS A 373 4.97 9.34 -0.19
C HIS A 373 4.39 7.95 0.02
N ALA A 374 3.06 7.89 0.19
CA ALA A 374 2.35 6.67 0.51
C ALA A 374 1.98 5.84 -0.73
N GLN A 375 1.75 6.51 -1.86
CA GLN A 375 1.26 5.87 -3.08
C GLN A 375 1.79 6.60 -4.31
N PRO A 376 2.50 5.93 -5.23
CA PRO A 376 2.77 6.52 -6.54
C PRO A 376 1.47 6.79 -7.28
N LEU A 377 1.41 7.90 -7.99
CA LEU A 377 0.33 8.22 -8.90
C LEU A 377 0.54 7.45 -10.20
N CYS A 378 -0.16 6.33 -10.34
CA CYS A 378 -0.12 5.53 -11.55
C CYS A 378 -1.05 6.12 -12.60
N GLU A 379 -0.47 6.78 -13.59
CA GLU A 379 -1.15 7.41 -14.73
C GLU A 379 -1.26 6.41 -15.90
N PRO A 380 -2.09 6.68 -16.93
CA PRO A 380 -1.98 5.96 -18.20
C PRO A 380 -0.55 6.05 -18.77
N GLY A 381 -0.01 4.92 -19.24
CA GLY A 381 1.38 4.84 -19.72
C GLY A 381 2.44 4.79 -18.61
N PHE A 382 2.06 4.51 -17.38
CA PHE A 382 2.96 4.57 -16.22
C PHE A 382 4.14 3.58 -16.32
N ALA A 383 3.95 2.41 -16.93
CA ALA A 383 5.03 1.43 -17.11
C ALA A 383 6.26 2.02 -17.82
N ALA A 384 6.04 2.91 -18.80
CA ALA A 384 7.13 3.55 -19.53
C ALA A 384 7.90 4.60 -18.70
N LYS A 385 7.28 5.14 -17.64
CA LYS A 385 7.89 6.14 -16.75
C LYS A 385 8.76 5.53 -15.66
N ILE A 386 8.56 4.26 -15.32
CA ILE A 386 9.30 3.59 -14.24
C ILE A 386 10.75 3.43 -14.64
N PRO A 387 11.73 3.99 -13.90
CA PRO A 387 13.14 3.82 -14.17
C PRO A 387 13.58 2.34 -14.04
N PRO A 388 14.76 1.95 -14.56
CA PRO A 388 15.30 0.63 -14.33
C PRO A 388 15.67 0.46 -12.84
N ILE A 389 15.49 -0.75 -12.30
CA ILE A 389 15.87 -1.09 -10.92
C ILE A 389 17.37 -0.95 -10.72
N ARG A 390 18.16 -1.48 -11.65
CA ARG A 390 19.62 -1.30 -11.67
C ARG A 390 19.93 0.05 -12.31
N THR A 391 20.69 0.85 -11.59
CA THR A 391 21.12 2.15 -12.09
C THR A 391 22.39 2.03 -12.95
N ALA A 392 22.84 3.14 -13.52
CA ALA A 392 24.13 3.21 -14.20
C ALA A 392 25.32 3.14 -13.21
N ILE A 393 25.10 3.38 -11.92
CA ILE A 393 26.11 3.21 -10.87
C ILE A 393 26.18 1.71 -10.52
N ALA A 394 27.31 1.08 -10.80
CA ALA A 394 27.48 -0.34 -10.53
C ALA A 394 27.29 -0.65 -9.04
N GLY A 395 26.52 -1.68 -8.73
CA GLY A 395 26.16 -2.07 -7.37
C GLY A 395 24.98 -1.31 -6.77
N LEU A 396 24.39 -0.29 -7.42
CA LEU A 396 23.23 0.43 -6.94
C LEU A 396 21.94 -0.07 -7.59
N GLN A 397 21.01 -0.55 -6.74
CA GLN A 397 19.65 -0.88 -7.11
C GLN A 397 18.67 0.03 -6.37
N ILE A 398 17.64 0.49 -7.08
CA ILE A 398 16.57 1.32 -6.52
C ILE A 398 15.25 0.67 -6.85
N ALA A 399 14.45 0.41 -5.82
CA ALA A 399 13.15 -0.19 -5.95
C ALA A 399 12.23 0.29 -4.82
N ASP A 400 11.07 0.80 -5.16
CA ASP A 400 10.02 1.19 -4.22
C ASP A 400 8.65 0.73 -4.71
N THR A 401 7.59 1.26 -4.14
CA THR A 401 6.22 0.87 -4.48
C THR A 401 5.79 1.19 -5.92
N CYS A 402 6.48 2.08 -6.63
CA CYS A 402 6.18 2.35 -8.05
C CYS A 402 6.51 1.17 -8.97
N PHE A 403 7.48 0.34 -8.56
CA PHE A 403 7.90 -0.85 -9.31
C PHE A 403 6.94 -2.03 -9.21
N TYR A 404 5.88 -1.92 -8.40
CA TYR A 404 4.83 -2.96 -8.32
C TYR A 404 3.80 -2.83 -9.45
N TYR A 405 3.75 -1.67 -10.10
CA TYR A 405 2.78 -1.42 -11.16
C TYR A 405 2.73 -2.58 -12.18
N PRO A 406 1.55 -3.00 -12.62
CA PRO A 406 0.25 -2.40 -12.32
C PRO A 406 -0.41 -2.86 -11.02
N GLU A 407 0.27 -3.70 -10.22
CA GLU A 407 -0.25 -4.12 -8.92
C GLU A 407 -0.23 -2.96 -7.90
N ASP A 408 -1.13 -3.06 -6.91
CA ASP A 408 -1.14 -2.10 -5.80
C ASP A 408 -0.04 -2.44 -4.78
N ARG A 409 0.31 -1.43 -3.98
CA ARG A 409 1.25 -1.62 -2.88
C ARG A 409 0.75 -2.66 -1.88
N GLY A 410 1.62 -3.56 -1.47
CA GLY A 410 1.30 -4.59 -0.50
C GLY A 410 2.51 -5.41 -0.10
N VAL A 411 2.39 -6.16 0.98
CA VAL A 411 3.45 -7.03 1.50
C VAL A 411 3.85 -8.07 0.45
N SER A 412 2.87 -8.61 -0.31
CA SER A 412 3.12 -9.63 -1.32
C SER A 412 4.05 -9.13 -2.43
N GLU A 413 3.77 -7.94 -2.97
CA GLU A 413 4.61 -7.33 -4.02
C GLU A 413 5.97 -6.87 -3.45
N SER A 414 5.97 -6.38 -2.20
CA SER A 414 7.21 -6.05 -1.48
C SER A 414 8.14 -7.26 -1.38
N ALA A 415 7.64 -8.40 -0.94
CA ALA A 415 8.42 -9.63 -0.79
C ALA A 415 8.86 -10.22 -2.14
N ARG A 416 7.98 -10.14 -3.16
CA ARG A 416 8.32 -10.60 -4.53
C ARG A 416 9.50 -9.81 -5.09
N LEU A 417 9.38 -8.50 -5.11
CA LEU A 417 10.44 -7.64 -5.68
C LEU A 417 11.72 -7.70 -4.84
N ALA A 418 11.60 -7.77 -3.50
CA ALA A 418 12.73 -7.95 -2.60
C ALA A 418 13.57 -9.19 -2.93
N LYS A 419 12.92 -10.30 -3.25
CA LYS A 419 13.61 -11.53 -3.67
C LYS A 419 14.39 -11.33 -4.97
N GLU A 420 13.80 -10.64 -5.94
CA GLU A 420 14.44 -10.37 -7.23
C GLU A 420 15.65 -9.43 -7.09
N VAL A 421 15.53 -8.33 -6.32
CA VAL A 421 16.67 -7.41 -6.12
C VAL A 421 17.78 -8.05 -5.29
N ALA A 422 17.45 -8.93 -4.33
CA ALA A 422 18.45 -9.68 -3.59
C ALA A 422 19.22 -10.67 -4.47
N GLN A 423 18.54 -11.38 -5.38
CA GLN A 423 19.16 -12.28 -6.34
C GLN A 423 20.05 -11.56 -7.36
N ALA A 424 19.83 -10.27 -7.58
CA ALA A 424 20.61 -9.46 -8.50
C ALA A 424 21.92 -8.92 -7.90
N ILE A 425 22.17 -9.12 -6.59
CA ILE A 425 23.40 -8.67 -5.93
C ILE A 425 24.60 -9.44 -6.50
N GLY A 426 25.61 -8.68 -6.99
CA GLY A 426 26.86 -9.24 -7.48
C GLY A 426 26.76 -10.09 -8.74
N THR A 427 25.64 -10.00 -9.46
CA THR A 427 25.40 -10.75 -10.71
C THR A 427 25.03 -9.82 -11.85
N ASP A 428 25.05 -10.32 -13.10
CA ASP A 428 24.51 -9.62 -14.28
C ASP A 428 22.99 -9.80 -14.43
N TYR A 429 22.34 -10.50 -13.48
CA TYR A 429 20.89 -10.69 -13.46
C TYR A 429 20.18 -9.34 -13.42
N GLN A 430 19.34 -9.09 -14.42
CA GLN A 430 18.45 -7.93 -14.44
C GLN A 430 17.14 -8.34 -13.77
N PRO A 431 16.77 -7.74 -12.61
CA PRO A 431 15.46 -7.95 -12.04
C PRO A 431 14.42 -7.60 -13.10
N ARG A 432 13.61 -8.57 -13.47
CA ARG A 432 12.63 -8.35 -14.51
C ARG A 432 11.54 -7.45 -13.94
N ARG A 433 11.26 -6.33 -14.62
CA ARG A 433 9.91 -5.78 -14.56
C ARG A 433 8.98 -6.96 -14.84
N ARG A 434 7.91 -7.16 -14.09
CA ARG A 434 6.88 -8.07 -14.57
C ARG A 434 6.67 -7.74 -16.04
N PRO A 435 6.88 -8.67 -16.99
CA PRO A 435 6.26 -8.50 -18.27
C PRO A 435 4.80 -8.30 -17.88
N ALA A 436 4.16 -7.27 -18.41
CA ALA A 436 2.77 -7.09 -18.22
C ALA A 436 2.13 -8.47 -18.41
N PHE A 437 1.90 -9.19 -17.32
CA PHE A 437 1.35 -10.54 -17.21
C PHE A 437 2.01 -11.61 -18.10
N GLY A 438 2.99 -12.32 -17.53
CA GLY A 438 3.56 -13.53 -18.11
C GLY A 438 2.49 -14.60 -18.36
N ARG A 439 2.71 -15.36 -19.42
CA ARG A 439 1.95 -16.47 -19.96
C ARG A 439 1.51 -17.49 -18.92
#